data_41bba6a191f795b98ea458026f7c58ba
#
_entry.id   41bba6a191f795b98ea458026f7c58ba
#
_cell.length_a   1.000
_cell.length_b   1.000
_cell.length_c   1.000
_cell.angle_alpha   90.00
_cell.angle_beta   90.00
_cell.angle_gamma   90.00
#
_symmetry.space_group_name_H-M   'P 1'
#
loop_
_entity.id
_entity.type
_entity.pdbx_description
1 polymer ?
#
loop_
_entity_poly.entity_id
_entity_poly.type
_entity_poly.pdbx_seq_one_letter_code
_entity_poly.pdbx_strand_id
1 'polypeptide(L)'
;MKKIFFITVILGISSSLAQNINDTIPKDFQYINSAQRLLSEKNGLTLGAYGEITYNQPEGDNGELDVQRMVVLLGYNFNNKVQFISEIEFEHVEEVFVEQAFINYSVADNVSLRGGLMLVPMGIINEYHEPTTFNGTERPAVYSTIVPTTWREIGVGLTGRIPDVSLGYQAYVFNGFKSTASDNEGGAIGLLKGSNGLRGGRQKGIQSTVDSPTLSTKLDYYGLPGLRIGLAGYFGKTQAEDEIESLEGSTIGITMVGLDARYRYKKFSARGSFIYASLNDTKAYNDLTGKDLGSALRGYYVEAAYNLLSLTAKQRLVAFARYENYDTHDNTDGIPSNDSYNRTDITTGLSYHIAPGVVVKGDYQFRDNAEANSNVKNRLNFGIGVWF
;
A
#
# COMPACT_ATOMS: atom_id res chain seq x y z
N MET A 1 29.52 12.36 -21.39
CA MET A 1 30.24 11.49 -20.42
C MET A 1 30.19 12.12 -19.05
N LYS A 2 29.19 11.84 -18.23
CA LYS A 2 29.09 12.19 -16.78
C LYS A 2 27.75 11.64 -16.25
N LYS A 3 27.64 10.35 -16.01
CA LYS A 3 26.54 9.73 -15.24
C LYS A 3 26.90 8.28 -14.89
N ILE A 4 27.95 8.05 -14.09
CA ILE A 4 28.20 6.76 -13.42
C ILE A 4 29.00 7.10 -12.15
N PHE A 5 28.33 7.49 -11.05
CA PHE A 5 29.04 7.71 -9.77
C PHE A 5 28.14 7.58 -8.52
N PHE A 6 27.03 6.82 -8.55
CA PHE A 6 26.16 6.73 -7.38
C PHE A 6 25.86 5.31 -6.88
N ILE A 7 26.49 4.28 -7.42
CA ILE A 7 26.20 2.88 -7.02
C ILE A 7 27.28 2.26 -6.12
N THR A 8 28.43 2.88 -5.96
CA THR A 8 29.60 2.22 -5.32
C THR A 8 29.74 2.46 -3.81
N VAL A 9 28.88 3.27 -3.17
CA VAL A 9 28.99 3.59 -1.73
C VAL A 9 28.21 2.63 -0.81
N ILE A 10 27.33 1.80 -1.33
CA ILE A 10 26.47 0.92 -0.48
C ILE A 10 27.14 -0.45 -0.18
N LEU A 11 28.16 -0.85 -0.89
CA LEU A 11 28.80 -2.18 -0.74
C LEU A 11 29.97 -2.26 0.25
N GLY A 12 30.33 -1.15 0.90
CA GLY A 12 31.54 -1.07 1.77
C GLY A 12 31.30 -1.27 3.27
N ILE A 13 30.06 -1.48 3.75
CA ILE A 13 29.75 -1.54 5.20
C ILE A 13 29.43 -2.95 5.71
N SER A 14 29.60 -3.98 4.91
CA SER A 14 29.05 -5.31 5.19
C SER A 14 29.94 -6.28 5.98
N SER A 15 31.09 -5.88 6.55
CA SER A 15 32.01 -6.87 7.17
C SER A 15 32.26 -6.76 8.68
N SER A 16 31.51 -5.99 9.45
CA SER A 16 31.78 -5.87 10.90
C SER A 16 30.58 -5.91 11.86
N LEU A 17 29.38 -6.35 11.43
CA LEU A 17 28.19 -6.34 12.29
C LEU A 17 27.48 -7.71 12.40
N ALA A 18 28.20 -8.80 12.37
CA ALA A 18 27.68 -10.11 12.75
C ALA A 18 27.67 -10.27 14.28
N GLN A 19 26.95 -9.41 15.00
CA GLN A 19 26.59 -9.61 16.41
C GLN A 19 25.08 -9.71 16.55
N ASN A 20 24.63 -10.73 17.29
CA ASN A 20 23.25 -11.11 17.60
C ASN A 20 22.27 -9.93 17.65
N ILE A 21 21.67 -9.58 16.53
CA ILE A 21 20.64 -8.51 16.42
C ILE A 21 19.30 -9.01 16.95
N ASN A 22 19.10 -10.29 17.13
CA ASN A 22 17.86 -10.88 17.65
C ASN A 22 17.49 -10.39 19.06
N ASP A 23 18.46 -9.91 19.86
CA ASP A 23 18.19 -9.41 21.23
C ASP A 23 17.89 -7.92 21.31
N THR A 24 18.02 -7.16 20.21
CA THR A 24 17.88 -5.69 20.21
C THR A 24 16.59 -5.17 19.61
N ILE A 25 15.81 -6.01 18.94
CA ILE A 25 14.46 -5.67 18.45
C ILE A 25 13.46 -6.35 19.39
N PRO A 26 12.67 -5.61 20.18
CA PRO A 26 11.59 -6.20 20.93
C PRO A 26 10.69 -7.03 20.01
N LYS A 27 10.33 -8.24 20.42
CA LYS A 27 9.47 -9.15 19.63
C LYS A 27 8.16 -8.50 19.20
N ASP A 28 7.69 -7.51 19.97
CA ASP A 28 6.45 -6.76 19.76
C ASP A 28 6.49 -5.79 18.57
N PHE A 29 7.64 -5.66 17.88
CA PHE A 29 7.84 -4.74 16.76
C PHE A 29 8.36 -5.42 15.49
N GLN A 30 8.04 -6.67 15.29
CA GLN A 30 8.22 -7.33 14.01
C GLN A 30 7.28 -6.71 12.98
N TYR A 31 7.72 -6.66 11.70
CA TYR A 31 6.83 -6.28 10.60
C TYR A 31 5.84 -7.41 10.34
N ILE A 32 4.74 -7.40 11.07
CA ILE A 32 3.62 -8.33 10.94
C ILE A 32 2.40 -7.50 10.60
N ASN A 33 1.61 -7.92 9.64
CA ASN A 33 0.28 -7.37 9.36
C ASN A 33 -0.81 -8.22 10.02
N SER A 34 -2.05 -7.74 9.98
CA SER A 34 -3.21 -8.38 10.59
C SER A 34 -3.41 -9.82 10.10
N ALA A 35 -3.33 -10.06 8.78
CA ALA A 35 -3.47 -11.41 8.24
C ALA A 35 -2.36 -12.35 8.71
N GLN A 36 -1.11 -11.90 8.75
CA GLN A 36 0.02 -12.70 9.28
C GLN A 36 -0.14 -13.01 10.77
N ARG A 37 -0.68 -12.06 11.54
CA ARG A 37 -0.97 -12.25 12.96
C ARG A 37 -2.02 -13.34 13.15
N LEU A 38 -3.15 -13.28 12.45
CA LEU A 38 -4.20 -14.29 12.51
C LEU A 38 -3.70 -15.68 12.08
N LEU A 39 -2.87 -15.74 11.02
CA LEU A 39 -2.26 -16.99 10.54
C LEU A 39 -1.27 -17.61 11.52
N SER A 40 -0.69 -16.85 12.44
CA SER A 40 0.26 -17.36 13.43
C SER A 40 -0.40 -18.08 14.60
N GLU A 41 -1.68 -17.83 14.84
CA GLU A 41 -2.46 -18.48 15.89
C GLU A 41 -2.82 -19.92 15.50
N LYS A 42 -2.79 -20.83 16.46
CA LYS A 42 -2.99 -22.27 16.22
C LYS A 42 -4.34 -22.81 16.69
N ASN A 43 -5.13 -21.98 17.35
CA ASN A 43 -6.35 -22.41 18.02
C ASN A 43 -7.60 -21.86 17.32
N GLY A 44 -8.50 -22.74 16.89
CA GLY A 44 -9.86 -22.49 16.41
C GLY A 44 -10.18 -21.06 15.97
N LEU A 45 -10.96 -20.34 16.77
CA LEU A 45 -11.34 -18.95 16.49
C LEU A 45 -10.31 -17.97 17.07
N THR A 46 -9.86 -17.04 16.25
CA THR A 46 -9.02 -15.91 16.63
C THR A 46 -9.73 -14.60 16.31
N LEU A 47 -9.71 -13.67 17.26
CA LEU A 47 -10.29 -12.34 17.14
C LEU A 47 -9.21 -11.30 17.38
N GLY A 48 -9.29 -10.20 16.66
CA GLY A 48 -8.48 -9.00 16.87
C GLY A 48 -9.21 -7.79 16.31
N ALA A 49 -8.67 -6.62 16.51
CA ALA A 49 -9.19 -5.40 15.92
C ALA A 49 -8.10 -4.35 15.76
N TYR A 50 -8.30 -3.42 14.84
CA TYR A 50 -7.58 -2.16 14.80
C TYR A 50 -8.51 -1.04 14.42
N GLY A 51 -8.10 0.18 14.70
CA GLY A 51 -8.87 1.36 14.31
C GLY A 51 -8.09 2.63 14.51
N GLU A 52 -8.57 3.69 13.89
CA GLU A 52 -7.97 5.02 13.97
C GLU A 52 -9.02 6.13 13.94
N ILE A 53 -8.74 7.17 14.73
CA ILE A 53 -9.47 8.44 14.73
C ILE A 53 -8.47 9.49 14.29
N THR A 54 -8.86 10.34 13.35
CA THR A 54 -8.00 11.37 12.76
C THR A 54 -8.60 12.75 12.91
N TYR A 55 -7.76 13.76 13.03
CA TYR A 55 -8.09 15.17 12.90
C TYR A 55 -7.16 15.79 11.87
N ASN A 56 -7.71 16.37 10.84
CA ASN A 56 -7.00 17.02 9.76
C ASN A 56 -7.38 18.49 9.68
N GLN A 57 -6.41 19.39 9.81
CA GLN A 57 -6.60 20.84 9.76
C GLN A 57 -5.84 21.42 8.57
N PRO A 58 -6.45 21.59 7.37
CA PRO A 58 -5.86 22.34 6.28
C PRO A 58 -5.71 23.82 6.65
N GLU A 59 -4.66 24.49 6.15
CA GLU A 59 -4.48 25.92 6.36
C GLU A 59 -5.62 26.72 5.72
N GLY A 60 -6.26 27.57 6.53
CA GLY A 60 -7.32 28.46 6.09
C GLY A 60 -8.68 27.79 5.84
N ASP A 61 -8.84 26.50 6.12
CA ASP A 61 -10.11 25.77 6.03
C ASP A 61 -10.56 25.28 7.42
N ASN A 62 -11.76 24.70 7.48
CA ASN A 62 -12.24 24.03 8.68
C ASN A 62 -11.48 22.72 8.90
N GLY A 63 -11.22 22.39 10.17
CA GLY A 63 -10.69 21.08 10.55
C GLY A 63 -11.76 20.01 10.46
N GLU A 64 -11.34 18.79 10.13
CA GLU A 64 -12.19 17.60 10.06
C GLU A 64 -11.75 16.60 11.13
N LEU A 65 -12.68 16.12 11.93
CA LEU A 65 -12.49 15.05 12.90
C LEU A 65 -13.29 13.84 12.45
N ASP A 66 -12.61 12.70 12.30
CA ASP A 66 -13.19 11.51 11.71
C ASP A 66 -12.83 10.23 12.48
N VAL A 67 -13.79 9.33 12.65
CA VAL A 67 -13.50 7.92 12.94
C VAL A 67 -13.17 7.26 11.60
N GLN A 68 -11.91 7.42 11.18
CA GLN A 68 -11.46 7.01 9.85
C GLN A 68 -11.84 5.56 9.55
N ARG A 69 -11.64 4.67 10.54
CA ARG A 69 -12.06 3.28 10.43
C ARG A 69 -11.97 2.53 11.77
N MET A 70 -12.74 1.47 11.83
CA MET A 70 -12.60 0.40 12.83
C MET A 70 -12.71 -0.94 12.10
N VAL A 71 -11.73 -1.81 12.28
CA VAL A 71 -11.64 -3.11 11.59
C VAL A 71 -11.67 -4.23 12.58
N VAL A 72 -12.58 -5.19 12.37
CA VAL A 72 -12.67 -6.44 13.14
C VAL A 72 -11.97 -7.54 12.35
N LEU A 73 -11.04 -8.19 13.00
CA LEU A 73 -10.25 -9.30 12.48
C LEU A 73 -10.84 -10.61 12.96
N LEU A 74 -11.13 -11.52 12.02
CA LEU A 74 -11.65 -12.85 12.32
C LEU A 74 -10.80 -13.90 11.61
N GLY A 75 -10.14 -14.75 12.39
CA GLY A 75 -9.42 -15.92 11.89
C GLY A 75 -10.07 -17.21 12.40
N TYR A 76 -10.12 -18.25 11.58
CA TYR A 76 -10.56 -19.57 11.99
C TYR A 76 -9.67 -20.68 11.44
N ASN A 77 -9.14 -21.50 12.33
CA ASN A 77 -8.34 -22.66 11.97
C ASN A 77 -9.25 -23.91 11.93
N PHE A 78 -9.57 -24.40 10.72
CA PHE A 78 -10.32 -25.65 10.53
C PHE A 78 -9.49 -26.86 10.97
N ASN A 79 -8.20 -26.81 10.69
CA ASN A 79 -7.20 -27.79 11.07
C ASN A 79 -5.79 -27.20 10.91
N ASN A 80 -4.75 -28.01 11.11
CA ASN A 80 -3.35 -27.57 11.04
C ASN A 80 -2.90 -27.05 9.65
N LYS A 81 -3.74 -27.17 8.61
CA LYS A 81 -3.39 -26.79 7.24
C LYS A 81 -4.34 -25.75 6.64
N VAL A 82 -5.60 -25.71 7.08
CA VAL A 82 -6.64 -24.88 6.48
C VAL A 82 -7.08 -23.81 7.46
N GLN A 83 -6.92 -22.57 7.06
CA GLN A 83 -7.26 -21.39 7.83
C GLN A 83 -8.13 -20.45 7.00
N PHE A 84 -9.10 -19.82 7.62
CA PHE A 84 -9.86 -18.70 7.05
C PHE A 84 -9.45 -17.39 7.73
N ILE A 85 -9.28 -16.35 6.95
CA ILE A 85 -8.94 -15.00 7.40
C ILE A 85 -9.96 -14.03 6.84
N SER A 86 -10.48 -13.15 7.69
CA SER A 86 -11.39 -12.09 7.29
C SER A 86 -11.11 -10.80 8.06
N GLU A 87 -11.26 -9.67 7.37
CA GLU A 87 -11.21 -8.32 7.92
C GLU A 87 -12.49 -7.59 7.49
N ILE A 88 -13.25 -7.13 8.48
CA ILE A 88 -14.49 -6.36 8.28
C ILE A 88 -14.25 -4.95 8.76
N GLU A 89 -14.26 -4.01 7.83
CA GLU A 89 -14.00 -2.59 8.05
C GLU A 89 -15.30 -1.81 8.18
N PHE A 90 -15.37 -0.97 9.19
CA PHE A 90 -16.33 0.11 9.32
C PHE A 90 -15.58 1.42 9.05
N GLU A 91 -15.86 2.07 7.92
CA GLU A 91 -15.22 3.33 7.50
C GLU A 91 -16.21 4.48 7.73
N HIS A 92 -15.74 5.60 8.29
CA HIS A 92 -16.52 6.80 8.58
C HIS A 92 -17.83 6.54 9.38
N VAL A 93 -17.80 5.52 10.27
CA VAL A 93 -18.93 5.07 11.12
C VAL A 93 -20.07 4.40 10.33
N GLU A 94 -20.31 4.77 9.09
CA GLU A 94 -21.49 4.38 8.29
C GLU A 94 -21.22 3.32 7.23
N GLU A 95 -20.01 3.31 6.66
CA GLU A 95 -19.69 2.41 5.56
C GLU A 95 -19.13 1.08 6.07
N VAL A 96 -19.59 -0.04 5.53
CA VAL A 96 -19.14 -1.39 5.91
C VAL A 96 -18.56 -2.11 4.70
N PHE A 97 -17.33 -2.58 4.83
CA PHE A 97 -16.62 -3.31 3.79
C PHE A 97 -16.05 -4.63 4.31
N VAL A 98 -15.99 -5.63 3.45
CA VAL A 98 -15.09 -6.77 3.63
C VAL A 98 -13.77 -6.39 3.01
N GLU A 99 -12.73 -6.18 3.81
CA GLU A 99 -11.40 -5.78 3.34
C GLU A 99 -10.61 -6.98 2.86
N GLN A 100 -10.66 -8.08 3.60
CA GLN A 100 -10.12 -9.38 3.20
C GLN A 100 -11.07 -10.50 3.59
N ALA A 101 -11.14 -11.55 2.77
CA ALA A 101 -11.82 -12.81 3.08
C ALA A 101 -11.23 -13.92 2.21
N PHE A 102 -10.33 -14.72 2.76
CA PHE A 102 -9.65 -15.76 2.01
C PHE A 102 -9.35 -17.02 2.82
N ILE A 103 -9.20 -18.13 2.11
CA ILE A 103 -8.68 -19.39 2.65
C ILE A 103 -7.18 -19.44 2.41
N ASN A 104 -6.41 -19.81 3.43
CA ASN A 104 -5.01 -20.17 3.36
C ASN A 104 -4.87 -21.69 3.57
N TYR A 105 -4.34 -22.40 2.59
CA TYR A 105 -4.07 -23.82 2.67
C TYR A 105 -2.57 -24.09 2.64
N SER A 106 -2.01 -24.54 3.74
CA SER A 106 -0.60 -24.92 3.86
C SER A 106 -0.35 -26.27 3.16
N VAL A 107 0.18 -26.21 1.95
CA VAL A 107 0.49 -27.40 1.13
C VAL A 107 1.74 -28.10 1.69
N ALA A 108 2.76 -27.30 2.07
CA ALA A 108 4.00 -27.74 2.69
C ALA A 108 4.47 -26.66 3.68
N ASP A 109 5.55 -26.93 4.45
CA ASP A 109 6.04 -26.04 5.51
C ASP A 109 6.30 -24.58 5.06
N ASN A 110 6.72 -24.40 3.82
CA ASN A 110 7.09 -23.09 3.26
C ASN A 110 6.26 -22.71 2.03
N VAL A 111 5.12 -23.37 1.79
CA VAL A 111 4.25 -23.16 0.62
C VAL A 111 2.80 -23.19 1.05
N SER A 112 2.08 -22.12 0.79
CA SER A 112 0.63 -22.04 0.98
C SER A 112 -0.08 -21.63 -0.31
N LEU A 113 -1.20 -22.25 -0.59
CA LEU A 113 -2.18 -21.82 -1.58
C LEU A 113 -3.18 -20.88 -0.90
N ARG A 114 -3.48 -19.76 -1.51
CA ARG A 114 -4.50 -18.81 -1.05
C ARG A 114 -5.54 -18.58 -2.11
N GLY A 115 -6.79 -18.39 -1.70
CA GLY A 115 -7.89 -18.05 -2.61
C GLY A 115 -8.98 -17.28 -1.90
N GLY A 116 -9.48 -16.22 -2.53
CA GLY A 116 -10.51 -15.34 -2.00
C GLY A 116 -10.22 -13.86 -2.26
N LEU A 117 -10.80 -12.99 -1.45
CA LEU A 117 -10.55 -11.54 -1.48
C LEU A 117 -9.29 -11.24 -0.66
N MET A 118 -8.25 -10.73 -1.32
CA MET A 118 -6.93 -10.53 -0.73
C MET A 118 -6.36 -9.17 -1.12
N LEU A 119 -5.47 -8.64 -0.28
CA LEU A 119 -4.68 -7.45 -0.61
C LEU A 119 -3.68 -7.79 -1.71
N VAL A 120 -3.58 -6.89 -2.70
CA VAL A 120 -2.58 -6.99 -3.76
C VAL A 120 -1.21 -6.63 -3.18
N PRO A 121 -0.18 -7.48 -3.29
CA PRO A 121 1.11 -7.28 -2.63
C PRO A 121 1.98 -6.25 -3.36
N MET A 122 1.54 -4.99 -3.42
CA MET A 122 2.26 -3.88 -4.06
C MET A 122 2.82 -2.92 -3.01
N GLY A 123 4.15 -2.82 -2.95
CA GLY A 123 4.87 -1.96 -2.01
C GLY A 123 4.72 -2.38 -0.54
N ILE A 124 4.77 -1.41 0.38
CA ILE A 124 4.74 -1.67 1.83
C ILE A 124 3.33 -1.50 2.40
N ILE A 125 2.73 -0.31 2.21
CA ILE A 125 1.55 0.10 2.97
C ILE A 125 0.29 -0.66 2.57
N ASN A 126 0.18 -1.16 1.34
CA ASN A 126 -1.01 -1.91 0.96
C ASN A 126 -1.19 -3.19 1.80
N GLU A 127 -0.10 -3.84 2.19
CA GLU A 127 -0.13 -5.03 3.06
C GLU A 127 0.02 -4.72 4.56
N TYR A 128 0.57 -3.53 4.93
CA TYR A 128 0.90 -3.14 6.31
C TYR A 128 0.31 -1.76 6.58
N HIS A 129 -1.01 -1.67 6.63
CA HIS A 129 -1.74 -0.42 6.72
C HIS A 129 -2.41 -0.17 8.08
N GLU A 130 -2.19 -1.06 9.05
CA GLU A 130 -2.66 -0.87 10.41
C GLU A 130 -2.04 0.39 11.03
N PRO A 131 -2.79 1.20 11.79
CA PRO A 131 -2.36 2.54 12.22
C PRO A 131 -1.10 2.57 13.08
N THR A 132 -0.74 1.45 13.70
CA THR A 132 0.48 1.32 14.51
C THR A 132 1.73 0.96 13.68
N THR A 133 1.59 0.64 12.39
CA THR A 133 2.67 0.16 11.51
C THR A 133 3.37 1.26 10.72
N PHE A 134 2.79 2.46 10.65
CA PHE A 134 3.35 3.61 9.93
C PHE A 134 3.39 4.86 10.82
N ASN A 135 4.34 5.77 10.53
CA ASN A 135 4.44 7.07 11.18
C ASN A 135 3.55 8.09 10.47
N GLY A 136 3.18 9.15 11.21
CA GLY A 136 2.23 10.15 10.75
C GLY A 136 0.78 9.69 10.86
N THR A 137 -0.12 10.64 10.86
CA THR A 137 -1.57 10.41 10.90
C THR A 137 -2.01 9.80 9.60
N GLU A 138 -1.59 10.40 8.48
CA GLU A 138 -1.89 9.92 7.15
C GLU A 138 -0.82 8.94 6.62
N ARG A 139 -1.28 7.95 5.83
CA ARG A 139 -0.41 7.08 5.04
C ARG A 139 0.38 7.92 4.03
N PRO A 140 1.55 7.45 3.53
CA PRO A 140 2.20 8.10 2.40
C PRO A 140 1.23 8.26 1.21
N ALA A 141 1.16 9.46 0.62
CA ALA A 141 0.24 9.79 -0.47
C ALA A 141 0.48 8.95 -1.74
N VAL A 142 1.70 8.46 -1.95
CA VAL A 142 2.03 7.45 -2.96
C VAL A 142 1.10 6.23 -2.87
N TYR A 143 0.68 5.85 -1.65
CA TYR A 143 -0.22 4.72 -1.39
C TYR A 143 -1.72 5.07 -1.38
N SER A 144 -2.08 6.26 -1.74
CA SER A 144 -3.48 6.61 -2.04
C SER A 144 -3.68 6.94 -3.51
N THR A 145 -2.63 7.39 -4.19
CA THR A 145 -2.68 7.95 -5.54
C THR A 145 -2.09 7.02 -6.59
N ILE A 146 -0.91 6.45 -6.35
CA ILE A 146 -0.23 5.56 -7.30
C ILE A 146 -0.61 4.09 -7.01
N VAL A 147 -0.46 3.65 -5.76
CA VAL A 147 -1.03 2.38 -5.27
C VAL A 147 -2.34 2.71 -4.56
N PRO A 148 -3.49 2.32 -5.10
CA PRO A 148 -4.78 2.76 -4.56
C PRO A 148 -5.20 1.98 -3.29
N THR A 149 -4.46 2.14 -2.20
CA THR A 149 -4.71 1.49 -0.90
C THR A 149 -6.11 1.91 -0.34
N THR A 150 -6.95 1.03 0.20
CA THR A 150 -6.65 -0.38 0.38
C THR A 150 -7.03 -1.13 -0.91
N TRP A 151 -6.03 -1.60 -1.62
CA TRP A 151 -6.25 -2.29 -2.90
C TRP A 151 -6.35 -3.78 -2.67
N ARG A 152 -7.55 -4.31 -2.86
CA ARG A 152 -7.91 -5.71 -2.72
C ARG A 152 -8.60 -6.24 -3.97
N GLU A 153 -8.36 -7.49 -4.29
CA GLU A 153 -8.93 -8.19 -5.44
C GLU A 153 -9.26 -9.64 -5.10
N ILE A 154 -10.21 -10.23 -5.83
CA ILE A 154 -10.52 -11.66 -5.76
C ILE A 154 -9.52 -12.41 -6.62
N GLY A 155 -8.89 -13.44 -6.07
CA GLY A 155 -7.93 -14.23 -6.82
C GLY A 155 -7.51 -15.50 -6.11
N VAL A 156 -6.53 -16.15 -6.73
CA VAL A 156 -5.91 -17.38 -6.23
C VAL A 156 -4.43 -17.36 -6.55
N GLY A 157 -3.62 -17.98 -5.70
CA GLY A 157 -2.18 -18.08 -5.95
C GLY A 157 -1.41 -18.70 -4.80
N LEU A 158 -0.10 -18.56 -4.90
CA LEU A 158 0.87 -19.17 -4.00
C LEU A 158 1.60 -18.10 -3.19
N THR A 159 1.88 -18.41 -1.93
CA THR A 159 2.78 -17.64 -1.09
C THR A 159 3.66 -18.58 -0.28
N GLY A 160 4.85 -18.12 0.05
CA GLY A 160 5.76 -18.94 0.83
C GLY A 160 7.10 -18.29 1.09
N ARG A 161 8.05 -19.14 1.52
CA ARG A 161 9.43 -18.74 1.80
C ARG A 161 10.41 -19.74 1.22
N ILE A 162 11.60 -19.27 0.89
CA ILE A 162 12.76 -20.08 0.54
C ILE A 162 13.86 -19.75 1.57
N PRO A 163 13.90 -20.45 2.72
CA PRO A 163 14.75 -20.08 3.84
C PRO A 163 16.24 -20.06 3.50
N ASP A 164 16.71 -20.97 2.67
CA ASP A 164 18.14 -21.12 2.31
C ASP A 164 18.70 -19.85 1.65
N VAL A 165 17.87 -19.08 0.97
CA VAL A 165 18.25 -17.80 0.33
C VAL A 165 17.55 -16.60 0.97
N SER A 166 16.86 -16.80 2.09
CA SER A 166 16.14 -15.75 2.84
C SER A 166 15.18 -14.96 1.97
N LEU A 167 14.38 -15.63 1.11
CA LEU A 167 13.38 -15.02 0.24
C LEU A 167 11.96 -15.43 0.68
N GLY A 168 11.08 -14.43 0.78
CA GLY A 168 9.64 -14.62 0.74
C GLY A 168 9.12 -14.38 -0.68
N TYR A 169 8.05 -15.07 -1.08
CA TYR A 169 7.43 -14.88 -2.38
C TYR A 169 5.92 -14.91 -2.29
N GLN A 170 5.29 -14.19 -3.20
CA GLN A 170 3.85 -14.19 -3.45
C GLN A 170 3.64 -14.14 -4.97
N ALA A 171 2.70 -14.92 -5.49
CA ALA A 171 2.30 -14.93 -6.90
C ALA A 171 0.83 -15.26 -6.99
N TYR A 172 0.02 -14.30 -7.46
CA TYR A 172 -1.43 -14.39 -7.52
C TYR A 172 -1.94 -14.06 -8.91
N VAL A 173 -3.03 -14.70 -9.29
CA VAL A 173 -3.88 -14.33 -10.42
C VAL A 173 -5.15 -13.70 -9.84
N PHE A 174 -5.43 -12.46 -10.22
CA PHE A 174 -6.53 -11.64 -9.73
C PHE A 174 -7.51 -11.25 -10.83
N ASN A 175 -8.69 -10.76 -10.44
CA ASN A 175 -9.70 -10.24 -11.35
C ASN A 175 -9.32 -8.91 -12.02
N GLY A 176 -8.41 -8.12 -11.45
CA GLY A 176 -7.91 -6.88 -12.02
C GLY A 176 -8.80 -5.65 -11.82
N PHE A 177 -8.27 -4.50 -12.26
CA PHE A 177 -9.02 -3.24 -12.30
C PHE A 177 -10.11 -3.26 -13.37
N LYS A 178 -11.15 -2.44 -13.20
CA LYS A 178 -12.14 -2.10 -14.21
C LYS A 178 -11.89 -0.68 -14.70
N SER A 179 -11.80 -0.47 -16.02
CA SER A 179 -11.55 0.86 -16.61
C SER A 179 -12.83 1.60 -16.95
N THR A 180 -13.85 0.87 -17.43
CA THR A 180 -15.09 1.47 -17.92
C THR A 180 -16.32 0.74 -17.40
N ALA A 181 -17.41 1.49 -17.27
CA ALA A 181 -18.77 0.98 -17.03
C ALA A 181 -19.70 1.49 -18.14
N SER A 182 -20.81 0.78 -18.38
CA SER A 182 -21.86 1.20 -19.33
C SER A 182 -22.68 2.38 -18.75
N ASP A 183 -23.09 3.31 -19.60
CA ASP A 183 -24.05 4.37 -19.25
C ASP A 183 -25.50 3.96 -19.48
N ASN A 184 -25.76 2.69 -19.85
CA ASN A 184 -27.03 2.10 -20.24
C ASN A 184 -27.65 2.69 -21.54
N GLU A 185 -26.95 3.56 -22.25
CA GLU A 185 -27.33 4.12 -23.55
C GLU A 185 -26.37 3.68 -24.67
N GLY A 186 -25.41 2.79 -24.34
CA GLY A 186 -24.39 2.27 -25.24
C GLY A 186 -23.09 3.09 -25.23
N GLY A 187 -22.97 4.05 -24.33
CA GLY A 187 -21.75 4.82 -24.07
C GLY A 187 -20.93 4.25 -22.92
N ALA A 188 -19.69 4.72 -22.78
CA ALA A 188 -18.76 4.27 -21.76
C ALA A 188 -18.46 5.36 -20.72
N ILE A 189 -18.65 5.03 -19.43
CA ILE A 189 -18.22 5.85 -18.29
C ILE A 189 -16.81 5.45 -17.88
N GLY A 190 -15.84 6.36 -17.99
CA GLY A 190 -14.48 6.12 -17.54
C GLY A 190 -14.34 6.17 -16.00
N LEU A 191 -13.75 5.13 -15.43
CA LEU A 191 -13.51 5.00 -13.99
C LEU A 191 -12.12 5.50 -13.56
N LEU A 192 -11.18 5.56 -14.50
CA LEU A 192 -9.80 5.98 -14.28
C LEU A 192 -9.62 7.44 -14.73
N LYS A 193 -8.79 8.20 -14.04
CA LYS A 193 -8.58 9.62 -14.36
C LYS A 193 -7.24 10.14 -13.83
N GLY A 194 -6.70 11.22 -14.42
CA GLY A 194 -5.43 11.81 -14.03
C GLY A 194 -5.33 12.21 -12.56
N SER A 195 -6.40 12.74 -11.97
CA SER A 195 -6.35 13.26 -10.59
C SER A 195 -6.06 12.18 -9.52
N ASN A 196 -6.39 10.90 -9.78
CA ASN A 196 -6.24 9.79 -8.81
C ASN A 196 -5.82 8.45 -9.43
N GLY A 197 -5.30 8.47 -10.68
CA GLY A 197 -4.78 7.29 -11.37
C GLY A 197 -5.79 6.14 -11.47
N LEU A 198 -5.36 4.97 -11.00
CA LEU A 198 -6.12 3.71 -11.08
C LEU A 198 -7.18 3.55 -9.98
N ARG A 199 -7.26 4.46 -9.00
CA ARG A 199 -8.07 4.29 -7.77
C ARG A 199 -9.56 4.02 -8.04
N GLY A 200 -10.15 4.67 -9.04
CA GLY A 200 -11.56 4.50 -9.40
C GLY A 200 -11.90 3.13 -10.00
N GLY A 201 -10.89 2.44 -10.52
CA GLY A 201 -11.07 1.14 -11.16
C GLY A 201 -11.03 -0.08 -10.22
N ARG A 202 -10.85 0.13 -8.89
CA ARG A 202 -10.87 -0.97 -7.93
C ARG A 202 -12.25 -1.60 -7.87
N GLN A 203 -12.35 -2.89 -8.17
CA GLN A 203 -13.62 -3.61 -8.10
C GLN A 203 -14.01 -4.02 -6.66
N LYS A 204 -13.06 -4.06 -5.74
CA LYS A 204 -13.24 -4.31 -4.30
C LYS A 204 -13.96 -5.63 -3.94
N GLY A 205 -14.08 -6.57 -4.87
CA GLY A 205 -14.80 -7.82 -4.69
C GLY A 205 -16.34 -7.71 -4.85
N ILE A 206 -16.85 -6.59 -5.37
CA ILE A 206 -18.29 -6.36 -5.57
C ILE A 206 -18.67 -6.84 -6.98
N GLN A 207 -19.23 -8.05 -7.12
CA GLN A 207 -19.64 -8.62 -8.42
C GLN A 207 -18.58 -8.39 -9.52
N SER A 208 -17.31 -8.68 -9.15
CA SER A 208 -16.15 -8.33 -9.97
C SER A 208 -16.13 -9.09 -11.30
N THR A 209 -15.95 -8.38 -12.39
CA THR A 209 -15.70 -8.94 -13.73
C THR A 209 -14.29 -9.51 -13.82
N VAL A 210 -14.07 -10.56 -14.60
CA VAL A 210 -12.77 -11.26 -14.73
C VAL A 210 -12.54 -11.86 -16.12
N ASP A 211 -12.68 -11.09 -17.19
CA ASP A 211 -12.44 -11.57 -18.55
C ASP A 211 -10.94 -11.63 -18.89
N SER A 212 -10.17 -10.72 -18.34
CA SER A 212 -8.70 -10.62 -18.48
C SER A 212 -8.01 -10.69 -17.13
N PRO A 213 -7.72 -11.90 -16.60
CA PRO A 213 -7.04 -12.05 -15.32
C PRO A 213 -5.68 -11.35 -15.29
N THR A 214 -5.31 -10.77 -14.15
CA THR A 214 -4.04 -10.08 -13.94
C THR A 214 -3.10 -10.87 -13.06
N LEU A 215 -1.80 -10.82 -13.35
CA LEU A 215 -0.76 -11.44 -12.56
C LEU A 215 -0.17 -10.42 -11.57
N SER A 216 -0.16 -10.75 -10.30
CA SER A 216 0.56 -9.99 -9.26
C SER A 216 1.63 -10.85 -8.62
N THR A 217 2.84 -10.30 -8.47
CA THR A 217 3.99 -11.00 -7.87
C THR A 217 4.71 -10.12 -6.88
N LYS A 218 5.30 -10.75 -5.84
CA LYS A 218 6.21 -10.06 -4.92
C LYS A 218 7.31 -11.00 -4.45
N LEU A 219 8.52 -10.46 -4.35
CA LEU A 219 9.68 -11.10 -3.73
C LEU A 219 10.17 -10.20 -2.58
N ASP A 220 10.39 -10.78 -1.41
CA ASP A 220 10.91 -10.10 -0.24
C ASP A 220 12.20 -10.75 0.23
N TYR A 221 13.32 -10.05 0.15
CA TYR A 221 14.60 -10.50 0.71
C TYR A 221 14.74 -10.03 2.17
N TYR A 222 15.05 -10.95 3.08
CA TYR A 222 15.17 -10.70 4.52
C TYR A 222 16.47 -11.27 5.13
N GLY A 223 17.48 -11.57 4.32
CA GLY A 223 18.72 -12.20 4.77
C GLY A 223 19.70 -11.27 5.50
N LEU A 224 19.48 -9.95 5.48
CA LEU A 224 20.30 -9.01 6.23
C LEU A 224 19.55 -8.54 7.49
N PRO A 225 20.19 -8.65 8.69
CA PRO A 225 19.55 -8.26 9.93
C PRO A 225 19.01 -6.82 9.90
N GLY A 226 17.73 -6.64 10.24
CA GLY A 226 17.06 -5.35 10.25
C GLY A 226 16.68 -4.80 8.88
N LEU A 227 17.12 -5.41 7.77
CA LEU A 227 16.81 -4.98 6.40
C LEU A 227 15.84 -5.95 5.73
N ARG A 228 14.81 -5.40 5.10
CA ARG A 228 13.93 -6.10 4.16
C ARG A 228 13.85 -5.31 2.87
N ILE A 229 14.01 -5.99 1.73
CA ILE A 229 13.89 -5.39 0.39
C ILE A 229 12.80 -6.15 -0.35
N GLY A 230 11.83 -5.43 -0.90
CA GLY A 230 10.72 -5.97 -1.68
C GLY A 230 10.81 -5.56 -3.15
N LEU A 231 10.51 -6.49 -4.05
CA LEU A 231 10.30 -6.25 -5.47
C LEU A 231 8.93 -6.79 -5.83
N ALA A 232 8.05 -5.94 -6.35
CA ALA A 232 6.68 -6.29 -6.72
C ALA A 232 6.40 -5.98 -8.20
N GLY A 233 5.47 -6.75 -8.78
CA GLY A 233 4.99 -6.54 -10.14
C GLY A 233 3.50 -6.83 -10.25
N TYR A 234 2.80 -6.10 -11.14
CA TYR A 234 1.40 -6.29 -11.48
C TYR A 234 1.22 -6.09 -12.98
N PHE A 235 0.67 -7.10 -13.67
CA PHE A 235 0.66 -7.18 -15.12
C PHE A 235 -0.68 -7.70 -15.62
N GLY A 236 -1.30 -6.99 -16.55
CA GLY A 236 -2.55 -7.44 -17.19
C GLY A 236 -3.28 -6.34 -17.92
N LYS A 237 -4.55 -6.58 -18.20
CA LYS A 237 -5.48 -5.59 -18.76
C LYS A 237 -6.60 -5.32 -17.76
N THR A 238 -7.19 -4.14 -17.87
CA THR A 238 -8.41 -3.81 -17.12
C THR A 238 -9.61 -4.57 -17.72
N GLN A 239 -10.68 -4.60 -16.93
CA GLN A 239 -11.98 -5.12 -17.33
C GLN A 239 -12.86 -3.98 -17.85
N ALA A 240 -13.82 -4.29 -18.72
CA ALA A 240 -14.94 -3.44 -19.12
C ALA A 240 -16.26 -4.17 -18.81
N GLU A 241 -17.39 -3.50 -18.91
CA GLU A 241 -18.69 -4.17 -18.93
C GLU A 241 -18.95 -4.77 -20.31
N ASP A 242 -19.65 -5.91 -20.35
CA ASP A 242 -19.87 -6.71 -21.57
C ASP A 242 -20.46 -5.90 -22.74
N GLU A 243 -21.37 -4.95 -22.42
CA GLU A 243 -22.05 -4.11 -23.40
C GLU A 243 -21.12 -3.17 -24.16
N ILE A 244 -19.98 -2.85 -23.57
CA ILE A 244 -19.03 -1.86 -24.09
C ILE A 244 -17.62 -2.43 -24.30
N GLU A 245 -17.38 -3.71 -23.99
CA GLU A 245 -16.06 -4.33 -24.09
C GLU A 245 -15.47 -4.25 -25.50
N SER A 246 -16.32 -4.33 -26.53
CA SER A 246 -15.93 -4.24 -27.93
C SER A 246 -15.53 -2.85 -28.40
N LEU A 247 -15.77 -1.81 -27.60
CA LEU A 247 -15.39 -0.43 -27.96
C LEU A 247 -13.87 -0.24 -27.82
N GLU A 248 -13.26 0.40 -28.81
CA GLU A 248 -11.84 0.77 -28.73
C GLU A 248 -11.61 1.73 -27.56
N GLY A 249 -10.68 1.40 -26.68
CA GLY A 249 -10.40 2.18 -25.46
C GLY A 249 -11.25 1.80 -24.24
N SER A 250 -12.14 0.81 -24.31
CA SER A 250 -12.88 0.32 -23.15
C SER A 250 -11.96 -0.30 -22.08
N THR A 251 -10.85 -0.91 -22.50
CA THR A 251 -9.83 -1.52 -21.64
C THR A 251 -8.45 -0.88 -21.88
N ILE A 252 -7.60 -0.92 -20.86
CA ILE A 252 -6.20 -0.48 -20.93
C ILE A 252 -5.26 -1.58 -20.44
N GLY A 253 -4.04 -1.63 -21.00
CA GLY A 253 -2.97 -2.49 -20.48
C GLY A 253 -2.28 -1.85 -19.28
N ILE A 254 -1.92 -2.64 -18.27
CA ILE A 254 -1.21 -2.20 -17.06
C ILE A 254 0.07 -3.01 -16.87
N THR A 255 1.19 -2.32 -16.71
CA THR A 255 2.44 -2.88 -16.22
C THR A 255 2.90 -2.01 -15.06
N MET A 256 2.81 -2.52 -13.83
CA MET A 256 3.27 -1.81 -12.64
C MET A 256 4.41 -2.57 -11.98
N VAL A 257 5.46 -1.86 -11.60
CA VAL A 257 6.59 -2.39 -10.85
C VAL A 257 6.84 -1.55 -9.60
N GLY A 258 7.21 -2.22 -8.51
CA GLY A 258 7.50 -1.57 -7.24
C GLY A 258 8.78 -2.12 -6.61
N LEU A 259 9.59 -1.22 -6.08
CA LEU A 259 10.75 -1.53 -5.25
C LEU A 259 10.54 -0.90 -3.89
N ASP A 260 10.68 -1.66 -2.82
CA ASP A 260 10.59 -1.13 -1.47
C ASP A 260 11.72 -1.63 -0.56
N ALA A 261 12.01 -0.84 0.48
CA ALA A 261 12.97 -1.24 1.49
C ALA A 261 12.53 -0.76 2.89
N ARG A 262 12.78 -1.59 3.90
CA ARG A 262 12.59 -1.27 5.31
C ARG A 262 13.83 -1.65 6.08
N TYR A 263 14.36 -0.69 6.86
CA TYR A 263 15.53 -0.90 7.68
C TYR A 263 15.25 -0.49 9.13
N ARG A 264 15.73 -1.27 10.07
CA ARG A 264 15.68 -0.95 11.51
C ARG A 264 16.98 -1.36 12.19
N TYR A 265 17.54 -0.42 12.91
CA TYR A 265 18.70 -0.66 13.76
C TYR A 265 18.59 0.13 15.05
N LYS A 266 18.47 -0.55 16.18
CA LYS A 266 18.29 0.04 17.52
C LYS A 266 17.12 1.05 17.52
N LYS A 267 17.41 2.33 17.74
CA LYS A 267 16.44 3.43 17.77
C LYS A 267 16.10 4.00 16.41
N PHE A 268 16.90 3.73 15.40
CA PHE A 268 16.73 4.24 14.03
C PHE A 268 15.90 3.29 13.20
N SER A 269 15.01 3.84 12.39
CA SER A 269 14.35 3.12 11.31
C SER A 269 14.24 4.01 10.07
N ALA A 270 14.32 3.36 8.90
CA ALA A 270 14.11 4.01 7.62
C ALA A 270 13.26 3.09 6.74
N ARG A 271 12.48 3.66 5.85
CA ARG A 271 11.75 2.93 4.83
C ARG A 271 11.51 3.81 3.61
N GLY A 272 11.28 3.20 2.50
CA GLY A 272 10.96 3.88 1.28
C GLY A 272 10.39 2.92 0.25
N SER A 273 9.77 3.49 -0.76
CA SER A 273 9.21 2.75 -1.89
C SER A 273 9.30 3.60 -3.14
N PHE A 274 9.53 2.95 -4.27
CA PHE A 274 9.44 3.52 -5.61
C PHE A 274 8.46 2.64 -6.41
N ILE A 275 7.50 3.28 -7.09
CA ILE A 275 6.48 2.59 -7.89
C ILE A 275 6.36 3.31 -9.21
N TYR A 276 6.34 2.52 -10.28
CA TYR A 276 6.14 2.99 -11.63
C TYR A 276 5.08 2.13 -12.32
N ALA A 277 4.10 2.78 -12.95
CA ALA A 277 3.08 2.13 -13.75
C ALA A 277 3.12 2.69 -15.17
N SER A 278 3.22 1.80 -16.16
CA SER A 278 3.03 2.09 -17.58
C SER A 278 1.65 1.59 -18.00
N LEU A 279 0.88 2.45 -18.63
CA LEU A 279 -0.48 2.20 -19.09
C LEU A 279 -0.52 2.30 -20.61
N ASN A 280 -1.02 1.27 -21.26
CA ASN A 280 -1.19 1.23 -22.72
C ASN A 280 -2.63 1.61 -23.09
N ASP A 281 -2.83 2.05 -24.33
CA ASP A 281 -4.14 2.39 -24.91
C ASP A 281 -4.86 3.57 -24.22
N THR A 282 -4.13 4.40 -23.46
CA THR A 282 -4.70 5.52 -22.70
C THR A 282 -5.26 6.62 -23.61
N LYS A 283 -4.70 6.80 -24.82
CA LYS A 283 -5.26 7.75 -25.79
C LYS A 283 -6.68 7.33 -26.21
N ALA A 284 -6.85 6.07 -26.63
CA ALA A 284 -8.16 5.55 -27.03
C ALA A 284 -9.16 5.59 -25.86
N TYR A 285 -8.69 5.27 -24.64
CA TYR A 285 -9.49 5.38 -23.42
C TYR A 285 -9.95 6.82 -23.15
N ASN A 286 -9.06 7.79 -23.23
CA ASN A 286 -9.38 9.20 -23.02
C ASN A 286 -10.32 9.74 -24.09
N ASP A 287 -10.12 9.35 -25.37
CA ASP A 287 -11.00 9.71 -26.48
C ASP A 287 -12.42 9.14 -26.29
N LEU A 288 -12.54 7.88 -25.82
CA LEU A 288 -13.82 7.23 -25.58
C LEU A 288 -14.58 7.83 -24.40
N THR A 289 -13.86 8.12 -23.30
CA THR A 289 -14.49 8.43 -21.98
C THR A 289 -14.47 9.90 -21.63
N GLY A 290 -13.76 10.74 -22.38
CA GLY A 290 -13.55 12.15 -22.04
C GLY A 290 -12.72 12.35 -20.76
N LYS A 291 -11.94 11.33 -20.32
CA LYS A 291 -11.05 11.44 -19.17
C LYS A 291 -9.66 11.92 -19.57
N ASP A 292 -8.82 12.12 -18.57
CA ASP A 292 -7.46 12.63 -18.67
C ASP A 292 -6.44 11.65 -18.05
N LEU A 293 -6.59 10.35 -18.28
CA LEU A 293 -5.68 9.36 -17.72
C LEU A 293 -4.29 9.47 -18.34
N GLY A 294 -3.24 9.56 -17.51
CA GLY A 294 -1.85 9.52 -17.95
C GLY A 294 -1.44 8.16 -18.50
N SER A 295 -0.46 8.11 -19.39
CA SER A 295 0.13 6.87 -19.92
C SER A 295 1.24 6.30 -19.03
N ALA A 296 1.75 7.09 -18.08
CA ALA A 296 2.62 6.61 -17.02
C ALA A 296 2.32 7.33 -15.70
N LEU A 297 2.42 6.57 -14.60
CA LEU A 297 2.31 7.06 -13.23
C LEU A 297 3.59 6.70 -12.48
N ARG A 298 4.09 7.62 -11.67
CA ARG A 298 5.29 7.40 -10.86
C ARG A 298 5.08 7.94 -9.45
N GLY A 299 5.57 7.21 -8.46
CA GLY A 299 5.58 7.69 -7.10
C GLY A 299 6.73 7.09 -6.30
N TYR A 300 7.27 7.88 -5.39
CA TYR A 300 8.24 7.38 -4.42
C TYR A 300 8.15 8.16 -3.11
N TYR A 301 8.54 7.50 -2.04
CA TYR A 301 8.78 8.17 -0.76
C TYR A 301 9.99 7.60 -0.05
N VAL A 302 10.56 8.41 0.82
CA VAL A 302 11.60 8.02 1.76
C VAL A 302 11.24 8.59 3.14
N GLU A 303 11.32 7.75 4.16
CA GLU A 303 11.04 8.12 5.54
C GLU A 303 12.20 7.67 6.43
N ALA A 304 12.64 8.57 7.32
CA ALA A 304 13.56 8.28 8.41
C ALA A 304 12.89 8.58 9.74
N ALA A 305 13.12 7.73 10.73
CA ALA A 305 12.52 7.87 12.05
C ALA A 305 13.50 7.44 13.17
N TYR A 306 13.38 8.09 14.33
CA TYR A 306 14.22 7.84 15.46
C TYR A 306 13.43 7.82 16.77
N ASN A 307 13.55 6.74 17.54
CA ASN A 307 12.95 6.66 18.88
C ASN A 307 13.76 7.48 19.88
N LEU A 308 13.15 8.52 20.42
CA LEU A 308 13.78 9.45 21.36
C LEU A 308 13.98 8.84 22.76
N LEU A 309 13.13 7.88 23.15
CA LEU A 309 13.19 7.24 24.45
C LEU A 309 14.25 6.13 24.51
N SER A 310 14.57 5.68 25.72
CA SER A 310 15.47 4.53 25.93
C SER A 310 14.88 3.26 25.29
N LEU A 311 15.74 2.36 24.79
CA LEU A 311 15.33 1.04 24.32
C LEU A 311 14.74 0.16 25.43
N THR A 312 15.02 0.49 26.71
CA THR A 312 14.45 -0.20 27.88
C THR A 312 13.12 0.39 28.35
N ALA A 313 12.70 1.53 27.78
CA ALA A 313 11.40 2.11 28.12
C ALA A 313 10.26 1.27 27.55
N LYS A 314 9.14 1.20 28.29
CA LYS A 314 7.92 0.52 27.83
C LYS A 314 7.23 1.29 26.71
N GLN A 315 7.38 2.61 26.70
CA GLN A 315 6.84 3.52 25.68
C GLN A 315 7.91 3.83 24.62
N ARG A 316 7.46 4.31 23.46
CA ARG A 316 8.32 4.85 22.40
C ARG A 316 7.80 6.21 21.97
N LEU A 317 8.68 7.17 21.83
CA LEU A 317 8.40 8.45 21.20
C LEU A 317 9.26 8.55 19.94
N VAL A 318 8.63 8.42 18.79
CA VAL A 318 9.29 8.35 17.49
C VAL A 318 9.13 9.68 16.79
N ALA A 319 10.25 10.38 16.56
CA ALA A 319 10.29 11.51 15.64
C ALA A 319 10.55 10.99 14.23
N PHE A 320 9.89 11.55 13.22
CA PHE A 320 10.07 11.14 11.84
C PHE A 320 10.03 12.32 10.87
N ALA A 321 10.61 12.09 9.70
CA ALA A 321 10.48 12.95 8.54
C ALA A 321 10.30 12.06 7.30
N ARG A 322 9.39 12.45 6.41
CA ARG A 322 9.06 11.75 5.16
C ARG A 322 9.03 12.76 4.03
N TYR A 323 9.67 12.40 2.92
CA TYR A 323 9.57 13.09 1.65
C TYR A 323 8.88 12.18 0.64
N GLU A 324 7.95 12.74 -0.12
CA GLU A 324 7.19 12.04 -1.14
C GLU A 324 7.15 12.89 -2.41
N ASN A 325 7.25 12.23 -3.57
CA ASN A 325 6.87 12.81 -4.86
C ASN A 325 6.06 11.77 -5.64
N TYR A 326 4.96 12.20 -6.20
CA TYR A 326 4.07 11.34 -6.95
C TYR A 326 3.38 12.11 -8.07
N ASP A 327 3.39 11.50 -9.27
CA ASP A 327 2.89 12.08 -10.49
C ASP A 327 2.01 11.06 -11.23
N THR A 328 0.78 11.42 -11.50
CA THR A 328 -0.16 10.60 -12.29
C THR A 328 -0.16 10.96 -13.77
N HIS A 329 0.63 11.97 -14.16
CA HIS A 329 0.94 12.37 -15.53
C HIS A 329 2.46 12.38 -15.79
N ASP A 330 3.20 11.42 -15.21
CA ASP A 330 4.65 11.25 -15.48
C ASP A 330 4.92 11.09 -16.98
N ASN A 331 3.95 10.55 -17.71
CA ASN A 331 3.81 10.66 -19.17
C ASN A 331 2.32 10.68 -19.56
N THR A 332 2.00 11.22 -20.74
CA THR A 332 0.65 11.27 -21.31
C THR A 332 0.69 10.87 -22.78
N ASP A 333 -0.44 10.36 -23.29
CA ASP A 333 -0.60 10.02 -24.71
C ASP A 333 -1.86 10.68 -25.26
N GLY A 334 -1.68 11.54 -26.29
CA GLY A 334 -2.75 12.24 -26.96
C GLY A 334 -3.41 13.40 -26.18
N ILE A 335 -2.96 13.66 -24.95
CA ILE A 335 -3.44 14.77 -24.10
C ILE A 335 -2.25 15.55 -23.53
N PRO A 336 -2.41 16.85 -23.18
CA PRO A 336 -1.38 17.61 -22.49
C PRO A 336 -1.18 17.08 -21.06
N SER A 337 0.06 17.18 -20.54
CA SER A 337 0.32 16.94 -19.13
C SER A 337 -0.32 18.02 -18.25
N ASN A 338 -0.69 17.63 -17.03
CA ASN A 338 -1.24 18.54 -16.02
C ASN A 338 -0.29 18.61 -14.82
N ASP A 339 0.36 19.75 -14.65
CA ASP A 339 1.36 19.98 -13.60
C ASP A 339 0.78 19.84 -12.18
N SER A 340 -0.55 20.02 -12.01
CA SER A 340 -1.21 19.79 -10.70
C SER A 340 -1.16 18.34 -10.23
N TYR A 341 -0.85 17.41 -11.12
CA TYR A 341 -0.75 15.99 -10.80
C TYR A 341 0.67 15.54 -10.44
N ASN A 342 1.67 16.38 -10.63
CA ASN A 342 3.01 16.18 -10.09
C ASN A 342 3.10 16.85 -8.71
N ARG A 343 3.01 16.05 -7.66
CA ARG A 343 2.84 16.49 -6.26
C ARG A 343 4.04 16.14 -5.42
N THR A 344 4.34 17.01 -4.47
CA THR A 344 5.44 16.81 -3.51
C THR A 344 4.92 17.09 -2.10
N ASP A 345 5.11 16.14 -1.19
CA ASP A 345 4.75 16.28 0.21
C ASP A 345 6.00 16.07 1.10
N ILE A 346 6.16 16.92 2.11
CA ILE A 346 7.12 16.71 3.20
C ILE A 346 6.31 16.62 4.50
N THR A 347 6.37 15.49 5.17
CA THR A 347 5.67 15.27 6.44
C THR A 347 6.69 15.09 7.56
N THR A 348 6.52 15.82 8.66
CA THR A 348 7.33 15.65 9.86
C THR A 348 6.47 15.65 11.10
N GLY A 349 6.83 14.85 12.10
CA GLY A 349 6.00 14.74 13.29
C GLY A 349 6.51 13.75 14.33
N LEU A 350 5.62 13.45 15.25
CA LEU A 350 5.86 12.56 16.38
C LEU A 350 4.79 11.46 16.43
N SER A 351 5.21 10.24 16.75
CA SER A 351 4.32 9.11 17.05
C SER A 351 4.66 8.59 18.46
N TYR A 352 3.75 8.77 19.39
CA TYR A 352 3.91 8.32 20.78
C TYR A 352 3.17 7.01 21.01
N HIS A 353 3.91 5.92 21.08
CA HIS A 353 3.37 4.60 21.44
C HIS A 353 3.28 4.49 22.97
N ILE A 354 2.07 4.70 23.49
CA ILE A 354 1.78 4.71 24.93
C ILE A 354 1.90 3.29 25.50
N ALA A 355 1.45 2.31 24.74
CA ALA A 355 1.49 0.87 25.04
C ALA A 355 1.67 0.07 23.73
N PRO A 356 2.01 -1.23 23.79
CA PRO A 356 1.87 -2.11 22.64
C PRO A 356 0.46 -2.00 22.04
N GLY A 357 0.37 -1.73 20.75
CA GLY A 357 -0.92 -1.59 20.06
C GLY A 357 -1.65 -0.24 20.24
N VAL A 358 -1.10 0.75 20.94
CA VAL A 358 -1.72 2.09 21.09
C VAL A 358 -0.74 3.18 20.73
N VAL A 359 -1.12 4.03 19.77
CA VAL A 359 -0.29 5.16 19.30
C VAL A 359 -1.10 6.45 19.23
N VAL A 360 -0.51 7.55 19.68
CA VAL A 360 -0.99 8.92 19.43
C VAL A 360 0.00 9.59 18.50
N LYS A 361 -0.49 10.25 17.48
CA LYS A 361 0.30 10.85 16.40
C LYS A 361 -0.02 12.33 16.25
N GLY A 362 0.99 13.09 15.86
CA GLY A 362 0.82 14.48 15.44
C GLY A 362 1.87 14.82 14.41
N ASP A 363 1.48 15.40 13.31
CA ASP A 363 2.36 15.76 12.21
C ASP A 363 1.90 17.00 11.46
N TYR A 364 2.86 17.58 10.74
CA TYR A 364 2.61 18.67 9.81
C TYR A 364 3.06 18.26 8.42
N GLN A 365 2.19 18.47 7.43
CA GLN A 365 2.44 18.21 6.01
C GLN A 365 2.63 19.54 5.26
N PHE A 366 3.81 19.72 4.72
CA PHE A 366 4.07 20.72 3.67
C PHE A 366 3.72 20.07 2.33
N ARG A 367 2.77 20.66 1.61
CA ARG A 367 2.23 20.10 0.37
C ARG A 367 2.37 21.08 -0.76
N ASP A 368 2.75 20.58 -1.93
CA ASP A 368 2.93 21.40 -3.13
C ASP A 368 2.65 20.57 -4.39
N ASN A 369 2.51 21.22 -5.52
CA ASN A 369 2.48 20.62 -6.85
C ASN A 369 3.32 21.46 -7.82
N ALA A 370 3.51 20.97 -9.05
CA ALA A 370 4.34 21.64 -10.05
C ALA A 370 3.67 22.83 -10.77
N GLU A 371 2.43 23.19 -10.42
CA GLU A 371 1.79 24.39 -10.98
C GLU A 371 2.50 25.66 -10.55
N ALA A 372 2.63 26.62 -11.48
CA ALA A 372 3.30 27.91 -11.21
C ALA A 372 2.66 28.71 -10.06
N ASN A 373 1.38 28.52 -9.78
CA ASN A 373 0.65 29.14 -8.69
C ASN A 373 -0.12 28.07 -7.91
N SER A 374 0.60 27.15 -7.28
CA SER A 374 0.01 26.09 -6.48
C SER A 374 -0.84 26.64 -5.34
N ASN A 375 -2.08 26.17 -5.25
CA ASN A 375 -3.01 26.49 -4.16
C ASN A 375 -3.16 25.31 -3.19
N VAL A 376 -2.25 24.35 -3.20
CA VAL A 376 -2.28 23.20 -2.31
C VAL A 376 -2.00 23.67 -0.89
N LYS A 377 -2.90 23.34 0.03
CA LYS A 377 -2.81 23.77 1.43
C LYS A 377 -1.99 22.80 2.25
N ASN A 378 -1.09 23.33 3.07
CA ASN A 378 -0.44 22.58 4.13
C ASN A 378 -1.48 22.07 5.15
N ARG A 379 -1.10 21.09 5.95
CA ARG A 379 -2.04 20.44 6.85
C ARG A 379 -1.36 20.11 8.19
N LEU A 380 -2.05 20.43 9.30
CA LEU A 380 -1.72 19.93 10.64
C LEU A 380 -2.63 18.74 10.93
N ASN A 381 -2.05 17.62 11.36
CA ASN A 381 -2.80 16.39 11.58
C ASN A 381 -2.55 15.84 12.98
N PHE A 382 -3.58 15.26 13.59
CA PHE A 382 -3.50 14.47 14.82
C PHE A 382 -4.27 13.16 14.63
N GLY A 383 -3.83 12.10 15.31
CA GLY A 383 -4.49 10.81 15.23
C GLY A 383 -4.26 9.94 16.45
N ILE A 384 -5.19 9.03 16.68
CA ILE A 384 -5.09 7.95 17.64
C ILE A 384 -5.28 6.65 16.89
N GLY A 385 -4.35 5.71 17.04
CA GLY A 385 -4.43 4.39 16.44
C GLY A 385 -4.36 3.29 17.50
N VAL A 386 -5.16 2.26 17.30
CA VAL A 386 -5.18 1.06 18.14
C VAL A 386 -5.06 -0.20 17.29
N TRP A 387 -4.43 -1.25 17.85
CA TRP A 387 -4.33 -2.57 17.22
C TRP A 387 -4.07 -3.64 18.29
N PHE A 388 -4.95 -4.65 18.41
CA PHE A 388 -4.85 -5.75 19.39
C PHE A 388 -5.31 -7.10 18.84
#